data_f190fe9d165ee2bf5489aa47f43f80bd
#
_entry.id   f190fe9d165ee2bf5489aa47f43f80bd
#
_cell.length_a   1.000
_cell.length_b   1.000
_cell.length_c   1.000
_cell.angle_alpha   90.00
_cell.angle_beta   90.00
_cell.angle_gamma   90.00
#
_symmetry.space_group_name_H-M   'P 1'
#
loop_
_entity.id
_entity.type
_entity.pdbx_description
1 polymer ?
#
loop_
_entity_poly.entity_id
_entity_poly.type
_entity_poly.pdbx_seq_one_letter_code
_entity_poly.pdbx_strand_id
1 'polypeptide(L)'
;MIHFRRTIQSAPGRQSDAVARAHEWVAIYKKATGIRGRVSVVTTGTLGRLCISSDHESMGAMEASDAKAEAHPDWKALWAKAMQEVRDGTNAFVPNTAHDEIWRDA
;
A
#
# COMPACT_ATOMS: atom_id res chain seq x y z
N MET A 1 -16.41 11.87 -2.63
CA MET A 1 -15.01 11.49 -2.45
C MET A 1 -14.93 10.13 -1.78
N ILE A 2 -14.05 9.30 -2.27
CA ILE A 2 -13.77 7.97 -1.73
C ILE A 2 -12.37 7.99 -1.12
N HIS A 3 -12.24 7.42 0.06
CA HIS A 3 -10.97 7.33 0.80
C HIS A 3 -10.61 5.86 0.97
N PHE A 4 -9.54 5.44 0.32
CA PHE A 4 -8.98 4.10 0.48
C PHE A 4 -7.97 4.08 1.62
N ARG A 5 -8.03 3.05 2.45
CA ARG A 5 -7.05 2.81 3.52
C ARG A 5 -6.69 1.34 3.59
N ARG A 6 -5.42 1.08 3.57
CA ARG A 6 -4.88 -0.26 3.87
C ARG A 6 -4.01 -0.16 5.11
N THR A 7 -4.35 -0.94 6.12
CA THR A 7 -3.47 -1.12 7.27
C THR A 7 -2.78 -2.47 7.15
N ILE A 8 -1.53 -2.54 7.58
CA ILE A 8 -0.74 -3.76 7.54
C ILE A 8 0.31 -3.74 8.65
N GLN A 9 0.65 -4.91 9.20
CA GLN A 9 1.62 -5.03 10.26
C GLN A 9 3.02 -5.26 9.69
N SER A 10 4.00 -4.47 10.13
CA SER A 10 5.41 -4.72 9.81
C SER A 10 5.94 -5.91 10.61
N ALA A 11 6.84 -6.66 10.01
CA ALA A 11 7.51 -7.76 10.70
C ALA A 11 8.40 -7.21 11.84
N PRO A 12 8.54 -7.95 12.96
CA PRO A 12 9.36 -7.50 14.08
C PRO A 12 10.77 -7.12 13.65
N GLY A 13 11.22 -5.93 14.08
CA GLY A 13 12.53 -5.39 13.73
C GLY A 13 12.68 -4.89 12.31
N ARG A 14 11.63 -4.91 11.51
CA ARG A 14 11.68 -4.54 10.09
C ARG A 14 10.79 -3.36 9.72
N GLN A 15 10.43 -2.52 10.69
CA GLN A 15 9.54 -1.39 10.44
C GLN A 15 10.11 -0.42 9.40
N SER A 16 11.41 -0.12 9.46
CA SER A 16 12.04 0.78 8.47
C SER A 16 11.95 0.23 7.06
N ASP A 17 12.16 -1.07 6.89
CA ASP A 17 12.04 -1.74 5.58
C ASP A 17 10.59 -1.72 5.09
N ALA A 18 9.63 -1.93 5.99
CA ALA A 18 8.22 -1.89 5.67
C ALA A 18 7.79 -0.48 5.22
N VAL A 19 8.23 0.56 5.92
CA VAL A 19 7.97 1.95 5.54
C VAL A 19 8.57 2.27 4.18
N ALA A 20 9.81 1.86 3.93
CA ALA A 20 10.46 2.06 2.64
C ALA A 20 9.69 1.37 1.51
N ARG A 21 9.23 0.15 1.72
CA ARG A 21 8.42 -0.58 0.75
C ARG A 21 7.09 0.12 0.48
N ALA A 22 6.43 0.61 1.52
CA ALA A 22 5.18 1.35 1.38
C ALA A 22 5.38 2.62 0.55
N HIS A 23 6.48 3.34 0.74
CA HIS A 23 6.82 4.51 -0.07
C HIS A 23 7.10 4.14 -1.53
N GLU A 24 7.71 3.00 -1.81
CA GLU A 24 7.88 2.50 -3.18
C GLU A 24 6.51 2.27 -3.86
N TRP A 25 5.57 1.62 -3.18
CA TRP A 25 4.22 1.41 -3.70
C TRP A 25 3.52 2.74 -4.02
N VAL A 26 3.57 3.69 -3.11
CA VAL A 26 2.95 5.01 -3.27
C VAL A 26 3.59 5.77 -4.43
N ALA A 27 4.91 5.74 -4.57
CA ALA A 27 5.62 6.41 -5.65
C ALA A 27 5.26 5.82 -7.03
N ILE A 28 5.19 4.51 -7.14
CA ILE A 28 4.82 3.84 -8.39
C ILE A 28 3.35 4.10 -8.73
N TYR A 29 2.47 4.08 -7.74
CA TYR A 29 1.05 4.40 -7.94
C TYR A 29 0.88 5.81 -8.50
N LYS A 30 1.59 6.79 -7.94
CA LYS A 30 1.58 8.17 -8.44
C LYS A 30 2.10 8.26 -9.87
N LYS A 31 3.19 7.56 -10.18
CA LYS A 31 3.76 7.53 -11.52
C LYS A 31 2.76 6.98 -12.54
N ALA A 32 2.04 5.94 -12.19
CA ALA A 32 1.10 5.27 -13.07
C ALA A 32 -0.24 6.02 -13.22
N THR A 33 -0.71 6.67 -12.17
CA THR A 33 -2.07 7.20 -12.09
C THR A 33 -2.16 8.71 -11.88
N GLY A 34 -1.09 9.35 -11.43
CA GLY A 34 -1.09 10.75 -11.02
C GLY A 34 -1.64 10.98 -9.61
N ILE A 35 -2.15 9.95 -8.95
CA ILE A 35 -2.74 10.06 -7.62
C ILE A 35 -1.67 9.89 -6.54
N ARG A 36 -1.61 10.85 -5.63
CA ARG A 36 -0.69 10.82 -4.49
C ARG A 36 -1.28 10.00 -3.35
N GLY A 37 -0.62 8.91 -2.99
CA GLY A 37 -0.89 8.20 -1.76
C GLY A 37 -0.12 8.76 -0.58
N ARG A 38 -0.46 8.29 0.61
CA ARG A 38 0.22 8.65 1.86
C ARG A 38 0.58 7.39 2.62
N VAL A 39 1.71 7.46 3.32
CA VAL A 39 2.16 6.42 4.24
C VAL A 39 2.16 7.01 5.64
N SER A 40 1.52 6.32 6.57
CA SER A 40 1.45 6.71 7.97
C SER A 40 1.85 5.54 8.86
N VAL A 41 2.41 5.83 10.02
CA VAL A 41 2.71 4.82 11.03
C VAL A 41 1.84 5.07 12.24
N VAL A 42 1.46 4.01 12.95
CA VAL A 42 0.66 4.14 14.15
C VAL A 42 1.49 4.79 15.27
N THR A 43 0.89 5.75 15.95
CA THR A 43 1.50 6.37 17.16
C THR A 43 0.88 5.81 18.43
N THR A 44 -0.41 5.45 18.37
CA THR A 44 -1.12 4.74 19.45
C THR A 44 -1.84 3.54 18.85
N GLY A 45 -1.87 2.43 19.57
CA GLY A 45 -2.43 1.18 19.11
C GLY A 45 -1.37 0.11 18.95
N THR A 46 -1.56 -0.83 18.02
CA THR A 46 -0.61 -1.91 17.78
C THR A 46 0.67 -1.40 17.15
N LEU A 47 1.80 -1.60 17.85
CA LEU A 47 3.11 -1.16 17.36
C LEU A 47 3.48 -1.83 16.03
N GLY A 48 4.14 -1.05 15.16
CA GLY A 48 4.59 -1.54 13.86
C GLY A 48 3.52 -1.54 12.78
N ARG A 49 2.34 -1.03 13.08
CA ARG A 49 1.26 -0.96 12.12
C ARG A 49 1.43 0.25 11.18
N LEU A 50 1.24 0.00 9.89
CA LEU A 50 1.33 1.03 8.85
C LEU A 50 -0.04 1.25 8.23
N CYS A 51 -0.25 2.45 7.70
CA CYS A 51 -1.42 2.77 6.88
C CYS A 51 -0.96 3.36 5.55
N ILE A 52 -1.45 2.81 4.45
CA ILE A 52 -1.31 3.37 3.11
C ILE A 52 -2.70 3.88 2.72
N SER A 53 -2.79 5.13 2.30
CA SER A 53 -4.09 5.74 1.96
C SER A 53 -4.02 6.56 0.68
N SER A 54 -5.16 6.67 0.01
CA SER A 54 -5.33 7.52 -1.17
C SER A 54 -6.78 7.99 -1.27
N ASP A 55 -6.98 9.12 -1.94
CA ASP A 55 -8.29 9.71 -2.14
C ASP A 55 -8.66 9.68 -3.63
N HIS A 56 -9.93 9.40 -3.92
CA HIS A 56 -10.45 9.28 -5.28
C HIS A 56 -11.79 9.99 -5.38
N GLU A 57 -12.11 10.52 -6.56
CA GLU A 57 -13.36 11.25 -6.76
C GLU A 57 -14.60 10.33 -6.63
N SER A 58 -14.46 9.07 -7.05
CA SER A 58 -15.53 8.08 -7.05
C SER A 58 -14.98 6.67 -7.04
N MET A 59 -15.82 5.68 -6.79
CA MET A 59 -15.44 4.27 -6.91
C MET A 59 -14.97 3.93 -8.33
N GLY A 60 -15.67 4.44 -9.36
CA GLY A 60 -15.26 4.22 -10.74
C GLY A 60 -13.89 4.81 -11.05
N ALA A 61 -13.59 6.01 -10.52
CA ALA A 61 -12.27 6.62 -10.66
C ALA A 61 -11.18 5.79 -9.96
N MET A 62 -11.46 5.25 -8.78
CA MET A 62 -10.54 4.38 -8.07
C MET A 62 -10.26 3.10 -8.86
N GLU A 63 -11.30 2.43 -9.36
CA GLU A 63 -11.16 1.22 -10.16
C GLU A 63 -10.35 1.48 -11.44
N ALA A 64 -10.58 2.61 -12.11
CA ALA A 64 -9.82 2.99 -13.30
C ALA A 64 -8.34 3.24 -12.98
N SER A 65 -8.06 3.89 -11.84
CA SER A 65 -6.69 4.13 -11.39
C SER A 65 -6.00 2.82 -11.02
N ASP A 66 -6.67 1.92 -10.32
CA ASP A 66 -6.12 0.61 -9.97
C ASP A 66 -5.76 -0.20 -11.22
N ALA A 67 -6.61 -0.16 -12.24
CA ALA A 67 -6.34 -0.83 -13.50
C ALA A 67 -5.09 -0.27 -14.20
N LYS A 68 -4.89 1.05 -14.17
CA LYS A 68 -3.68 1.70 -14.72
C LYS A 68 -2.43 1.28 -13.94
N ALA A 69 -2.52 1.26 -12.62
CA ALA A 69 -1.39 0.84 -11.78
C ALA A 69 -1.01 -0.61 -12.08
N GLU A 70 -1.98 -1.51 -12.09
CA GLU A 70 -1.76 -2.94 -12.34
C GLU A 70 -1.16 -3.22 -13.72
N ALA A 71 -1.46 -2.39 -14.70
CA ALA A 71 -0.90 -2.51 -16.05
C ALA A 71 0.52 -1.93 -16.17
N HIS A 72 0.98 -1.15 -15.18
CA HIS A 72 2.27 -0.48 -15.24
C HIS A 72 3.42 -1.46 -14.99
N PRO A 73 4.50 -1.43 -15.80
CA PRO A 73 5.63 -2.36 -15.65
C PRO A 73 6.31 -2.28 -14.27
N ASP A 74 6.44 -1.07 -13.71
CA ASP A 74 7.07 -0.88 -12.40
C ASP A 74 6.24 -1.49 -11.26
N TRP A 75 4.91 -1.43 -11.37
CA TRP A 75 4.00 -2.07 -10.43
C TRP A 75 4.16 -3.59 -10.47
N LYS A 76 4.18 -4.15 -11.68
CA LYS A 76 4.39 -5.60 -11.88
C LYS A 76 5.74 -6.04 -11.33
N ALA A 77 6.80 -5.26 -11.57
CA ALA A 77 8.14 -5.56 -11.08
C ALA A 77 8.20 -5.53 -9.54
N LEU A 78 7.59 -4.52 -8.91
CA LEU A 78 7.55 -4.41 -7.46
C LEU A 78 6.75 -5.57 -6.83
N TRP A 79 5.64 -5.93 -7.46
CA TRP A 79 4.81 -7.06 -7.03
C TRP A 79 5.58 -8.38 -7.11
N ALA A 80 6.31 -8.62 -8.22
CA ALA A 80 7.14 -9.80 -8.38
C ALA A 80 8.25 -9.87 -7.32
N LYS A 81 8.89 -8.74 -7.01
CA LYS A 81 9.89 -8.63 -5.96
C LYS A 81 9.29 -8.94 -4.58
N ALA A 82 8.12 -8.40 -4.28
CA ALA A 82 7.42 -8.65 -3.03
C ALA A 82 7.08 -10.14 -2.87
N MET A 83 6.61 -10.79 -3.92
CA MET A 83 6.30 -12.22 -3.89
C MET A 83 7.54 -13.08 -3.71
N GLN A 84 8.67 -12.68 -4.31
CA GLN A 84 9.95 -13.39 -4.11
C GLN A 84 10.41 -13.27 -2.65
N GLU A 85 10.28 -12.09 -2.05
CA GLU A 85 10.60 -11.88 -0.63
C GLU A 85 9.72 -12.74 0.28
N VAL A 86 8.45 -12.91 -0.05
CA VAL A 86 7.57 -13.82 0.70
C VAL A 86 8.08 -15.26 0.61
N ARG A 87 8.45 -15.73 -0.59
CA ARG A 87 9.01 -17.08 -0.77
C ARG A 87 10.33 -17.28 -0.03
N ASP A 88 11.16 -16.24 0.04
CA ASP A 88 12.45 -16.28 0.70
C ASP A 88 12.34 -16.06 2.21
N GLY A 89 11.17 -15.73 2.73
CA GLY A 89 10.97 -15.41 4.14
C GLY A 89 11.61 -14.09 4.59
N THR A 90 11.86 -13.17 3.63
CA THR A 90 12.54 -11.90 3.90
C THR A 90 11.61 -10.68 3.75
N ASN A 91 10.32 -10.89 3.58
CA ASN A 91 9.37 -9.79 3.46
C ASN A 91 9.28 -8.97 4.75
N ALA A 92 9.01 -7.67 4.59
CA ALA A 92 8.97 -6.73 5.70
C ALA A 92 7.63 -6.72 6.45
N PHE A 93 6.61 -7.43 5.96
CA PHE A 93 5.25 -7.44 6.51
C PHE A 93 4.90 -8.80 7.07
N VAL A 94 4.08 -8.80 8.13
CA VAL A 94 3.50 -10.04 8.66
C VAL A 94 2.41 -10.52 7.69
N PRO A 95 2.46 -11.79 7.24
CA PRO A 95 1.46 -12.32 6.32
C PRO A 95 0.03 -12.24 6.88
N ASN A 96 -0.93 -12.01 5.99
CA ASN A 96 -2.37 -11.98 6.31
C ASN A 96 -2.79 -10.89 7.30
N THR A 97 -2.03 -9.80 7.40
CA THR A 97 -2.37 -8.68 8.28
C THR A 97 -2.90 -7.46 7.52
N ALA A 98 -2.90 -7.49 6.19
CA ALA A 98 -3.45 -6.41 5.39
C ALA A 98 -4.97 -6.33 5.57
N HIS A 99 -5.46 -5.13 5.88
CA HIS A 99 -6.88 -4.85 6.05
C HIS A 99 -7.23 -3.60 5.25
N ASP A 100 -8.14 -3.74 4.30
CA ASP A 100 -8.57 -2.65 3.43
C ASP A 100 -9.93 -2.13 3.86
N GLU A 101 -10.03 -0.81 3.89
CA GLU A 101 -11.28 -0.10 4.13
C GLU A 101 -11.48 0.95 3.05
N ILE A 102 -12.71 1.10 2.61
CA ILE A 102 -13.10 2.16 1.68
C ILE A 102 -14.16 2.99 2.37
N TRP A 103 -13.87 4.28 2.53
CA TRP A 103 -14.75 5.24 3.17
C TRP A 103 -15.32 6.18 2.12
N ARG A 104 -16.60 6.52 2.26
CA ARG A 104 -17.28 7.52 1.43
C ARG A 104 -17.65 8.70 2.31
N ASP A 105 -17.52 9.91 1.78
CA ASP A 105 -18.00 11.10 2.48
C ASP A 105 -19.50 10.98 2.74
N ALA A 106 -19.90 11.37 3.93
CA ALA A 106 -21.31 11.32 4.34
C ALA A 106 -22.10 12.53 3.84
#